data_791d99cb4258ed3d1e8349dc2baf6c56
#
_entry.id   791d99cb4258ed3d1e8349dc2baf6c56
#
_cell.length_a   1.000
_cell.length_b   1.000
_cell.length_c   1.000
_cell.angle_alpha   90.00
_cell.angle_beta   90.00
_cell.angle_gamma   90.00
#
_symmetry.space_group_name_H-M   'P 1'
#
loop_
_entity.id
_entity.type
_entity.pdbx_description
1 polymer ?
#
loop_
_entity_poly.entity_id
_entity_poly.type
_entity_poly.pdbx_seq_one_letter_code
_entity_poly.pdbx_strand_id
1 'polypeptide(L)'
;MTRHPKSPYAHCAIAALLVLTAACAEVTTTIAPGGAMDVLGPVPALVPNPVPRDWITQGSPGQLTVVELNGVPALRVVNGMSSLISVKPTQASLLATPYLSWSWNFVAQDKGPHPVRLVVGFLGGNPDARSWTGGLTRPEGALPSHDRALSIVWGLSALQRSSITLPQSAAGRAAAARYTARGGQENTGSWWFETIDLSDIYRRSWPNDDAARVQITLIGIAAAGKTPTTGYVSGLRLSR
;
A
#
# COMPACT_ATOMS: atom_id res chain seq x y z
N MET A 1 -5.56 -24.50 79.42
CA MET A 1 -4.86 -25.16 78.28
C MET A 1 -5.84 -25.24 77.15
N THR A 2 -5.85 -24.29 76.23
CA THR A 2 -6.72 -24.25 75.05
C THR A 2 -5.86 -24.02 73.83
N ARG A 3 -5.80 -25.06 72.99
CA ARG A 3 -5.05 -25.07 71.71
C ARG A 3 -5.93 -24.45 70.61
N HIS A 4 -5.44 -23.39 69.97
CA HIS A 4 -6.00 -22.88 68.76
C HIS A 4 -5.52 -23.68 67.52
N PRO A 5 -6.38 -24.07 66.61
CA PRO A 5 -5.96 -24.68 65.34
C PRO A 5 -5.48 -23.59 64.35
N LYS A 6 -4.32 -23.80 63.74
CA LYS A 6 -3.79 -22.98 62.64
C LYS A 6 -4.49 -23.36 61.31
N SER A 7 -5.06 -22.35 60.68
CA SER A 7 -5.68 -22.48 59.33
C SER A 7 -4.62 -22.53 58.25
N PRO A 8 -4.70 -23.48 57.25
CA PRO A 8 -3.72 -23.64 56.19
C PRO A 8 -4.13 -23.04 54.83
N TYR A 9 -4.79 -21.88 54.78
CA TYR A 9 -5.30 -21.33 53.52
C TYR A 9 -4.68 -19.98 53.11
N ALA A 10 -3.39 -19.80 53.30
CA ALA A 10 -2.75 -18.52 52.96
C ALA A 10 -1.63 -18.60 51.91
N HIS A 11 -1.61 -19.58 50.99
CA HIS A 11 -0.51 -19.67 50.01
C HIS A 11 -0.92 -19.97 48.56
N CYS A 12 -2.15 -19.73 48.13
CA CYS A 12 -2.60 -19.98 46.76
C CYS A 12 -3.11 -18.76 45.99
N ALA A 13 -2.70 -17.55 46.32
CA ALA A 13 -3.28 -16.33 45.68
C ALA A 13 -2.23 -15.46 44.91
N ILE A 14 -1.04 -15.92 44.60
CA ILE A 14 -0.02 -15.07 43.89
C ILE A 14 0.49 -15.69 42.56
N ALA A 15 -0.15 -16.69 42.03
CA ALA A 15 0.33 -17.36 40.80
C ALA A 15 -0.56 -17.14 39.53
N ALA A 16 -1.46 -16.16 39.53
CA ALA A 16 -2.43 -15.99 38.44
C ALA A 16 -2.43 -14.61 37.77
N LEU A 17 -1.31 -13.87 37.76
CA LEU A 17 -1.29 -12.53 37.12
C LEU A 17 -0.06 -12.30 36.24
N LEU A 18 0.34 -13.27 35.45
CA LEU A 18 1.49 -13.14 34.52
C LEU A 18 1.21 -13.85 33.19
N VAL A 19 0.04 -13.65 32.60
CA VAL A 19 -0.19 -14.03 31.19
C VAL A 19 -1.13 -13.00 30.59
N LEU A 20 -0.72 -12.41 29.47
CA LEU A 20 -1.45 -11.59 28.51
C LEU A 20 -0.88 -10.17 28.33
N THR A 21 0.36 -10.12 27.85
CA THR A 21 0.76 -9.05 26.94
C THR A 21 1.40 -9.69 25.70
N ALA A 22 0.62 -10.48 24.97
CA ALA A 22 0.89 -10.69 23.55
C ALA A 22 0.45 -9.41 22.85
N ALA A 23 1.28 -8.38 22.92
CA ALA A 23 1.16 -7.23 22.04
C ALA A 23 1.31 -7.81 20.62
N CYS A 24 0.24 -7.77 19.82
CA CYS A 24 0.34 -7.86 18.38
C CYS A 24 1.26 -6.72 17.93
N ALA A 25 2.55 -7.00 17.82
CA ALA A 25 3.48 -6.10 17.16
C ALA A 25 3.03 -6.04 15.70
N GLU A 26 2.40 -4.94 15.31
CA GLU A 26 2.23 -4.63 13.91
C GLU A 26 3.62 -4.70 13.28
N VAL A 27 3.77 -5.52 12.23
CA VAL A 27 5.04 -5.64 11.50
C VAL A 27 5.29 -4.29 10.82
N THR A 28 6.00 -3.42 11.50
CA THR A 28 6.37 -2.10 11.00
C THR A 28 7.55 -2.30 10.05
N THR A 29 7.35 -2.07 8.77
CA THR A 29 8.44 -2.14 7.79
C THR A 29 9.39 -0.97 8.00
N THR A 30 10.56 -1.26 8.54
CA THR A 30 11.58 -0.26 8.87
C THR A 30 12.33 0.15 7.60
N ILE A 31 12.56 1.46 7.44
CA ILE A 31 13.44 2.00 6.38
C ILE A 31 14.86 1.51 6.67
N ALA A 32 15.51 0.91 5.67
CA ALA A 32 16.89 0.47 5.78
C ALA A 32 17.84 1.66 6.09
N PRO A 33 19.02 1.43 6.74
CA PRO A 33 19.99 2.49 7.04
C PRO A 33 20.39 3.33 5.82
N GLY A 34 20.32 2.77 4.61
CA GLY A 34 20.53 3.49 3.35
C GLY A 34 19.41 4.44 2.91
N GLY A 35 18.36 4.63 3.74
CA GLY A 35 17.25 5.52 3.43
C GLY A 35 16.31 4.99 2.35
N ALA A 36 16.25 3.67 2.17
CA ALA A 36 15.39 3.03 1.19
C ALA A 36 14.57 1.90 1.83
N MET A 37 13.37 1.66 1.29
CA MET A 37 12.49 0.58 1.69
C MET A 37 11.97 -0.15 0.44
N ASP A 38 12.28 -1.42 0.31
CA ASP A 38 11.70 -2.25 -0.74
C ASP A 38 10.25 -2.60 -0.36
N VAL A 39 9.33 -2.16 -1.18
CA VAL A 39 7.89 -2.48 -1.05
C VAL A 39 7.62 -3.81 -1.72
N LEU A 40 8.05 -3.94 -2.96
CA LEU A 40 8.09 -5.19 -3.69
C LEU A 40 9.58 -5.48 -3.90
N GLY A 41 10.15 -6.31 -3.04
CA GLY A 41 11.56 -6.61 -3.02
C GLY A 41 12.06 -7.26 -4.31
N PRO A 42 13.38 -7.40 -4.47
CA PRO A 42 13.94 -8.14 -5.58
C PRO A 42 13.41 -9.58 -5.54
N VAL A 43 12.87 -10.03 -6.66
CA VAL A 43 12.57 -11.43 -6.84
C VAL A 43 13.92 -12.18 -6.90
N PRO A 44 14.13 -13.28 -6.18
CA PRO A 44 13.17 -14.35 -5.89
C PRO A 44 12.56 -14.32 -4.48
N ALA A 45 12.58 -13.23 -3.77
CA ALA A 45 11.88 -13.15 -2.47
C ALA A 45 10.34 -13.23 -2.62
N LEU A 46 9.83 -13.10 -3.84
CA LEU A 46 8.45 -13.41 -4.16
C LEU A 46 8.31 -14.93 -4.36
N VAL A 47 8.06 -15.64 -3.29
CA VAL A 47 7.74 -17.08 -3.35
C VAL A 47 6.49 -17.29 -4.21
N PRO A 48 6.46 -18.32 -5.07
CA PRO A 48 5.25 -18.63 -5.81
C PRO A 48 4.12 -18.96 -4.85
N ASN A 49 3.10 -18.14 -4.91
CA ASN A 49 1.89 -18.13 -4.11
C ASN A 49 1.96 -17.46 -2.74
N PRO A 50 1.14 -16.53 -2.69
CA PRO A 50 1.03 -15.41 -3.63
C PRO A 50 1.64 -14.20 -2.96
N VAL A 51 1.27 -13.13 -2.85
CA VAL A 51 1.58 -11.90 -2.14
C VAL A 51 2.40 -12.16 -0.87
N PRO A 52 3.47 -11.43 -0.61
CA PRO A 52 4.22 -11.53 0.64
C PRO A 52 3.28 -11.52 1.85
N ARG A 53 3.60 -12.31 2.88
CA ARG A 53 2.73 -12.50 4.06
C ARG A 53 2.39 -11.20 4.80
N ASP A 54 3.18 -10.15 4.60
CA ASP A 54 3.01 -8.82 5.18
C ASP A 54 2.14 -7.89 4.33
N TRP A 55 1.56 -8.38 3.24
CA TRP A 55 0.61 -7.62 2.43
C TRP A 55 -0.83 -7.91 2.80
N ILE A 56 -1.67 -6.88 2.70
CA ILE A 56 -3.13 -6.99 2.84
C ILE A 56 -3.75 -7.01 1.46
N THR A 57 -4.47 -8.10 1.15
CA THR A 57 -5.11 -8.28 -0.15
C THR A 57 -6.62 -8.38 0.01
N GLN A 58 -7.34 -7.56 -0.74
CA GLN A 58 -8.79 -7.64 -0.91
C GLN A 58 -9.10 -7.90 -2.39
N GLY A 59 -9.96 -8.87 -2.67
CA GLY A 59 -10.26 -9.36 -4.01
C GLY A 59 -9.79 -10.79 -4.21
N SER A 60 -9.62 -11.24 -5.46
CA SER A 60 -9.22 -12.60 -5.76
C SER A 60 -7.68 -12.75 -5.76
N PRO A 61 -7.09 -13.52 -4.84
CA PRO A 61 -5.64 -13.74 -4.81
C PRO A 61 -5.07 -14.30 -6.12
N GLY A 62 -5.84 -15.09 -6.86
CA GLY A 62 -5.43 -15.66 -8.14
C GLY A 62 -5.15 -14.63 -9.25
N GLN A 63 -5.51 -13.36 -9.02
CA GLN A 63 -5.16 -12.26 -9.93
C GLN A 63 -3.69 -11.83 -9.82
N LEU A 64 -2.96 -12.31 -8.80
CA LEU A 64 -1.56 -12.00 -8.55
C LEU A 64 -0.71 -13.26 -8.71
N THR A 65 0.31 -13.21 -9.53
CA THR A 65 1.28 -14.31 -9.70
C THR A 65 2.68 -13.76 -9.91
N VAL A 66 3.67 -14.46 -9.38
CA VAL A 66 5.08 -14.14 -9.65
C VAL A 66 5.49 -14.81 -10.95
N VAL A 67 6.11 -14.05 -11.82
CA VAL A 67 6.58 -14.51 -13.13
C VAL A 67 7.92 -13.88 -13.47
N GLU A 68 8.59 -14.42 -14.47
CA GLU A 68 9.68 -13.75 -15.16
C GLU A 68 9.19 -13.34 -16.55
N LEU A 69 9.35 -12.07 -16.90
CA LEU A 69 9.01 -11.53 -18.21
C LEU A 69 10.24 -10.86 -18.81
N ASN A 70 10.76 -11.43 -19.90
CA ASN A 70 11.95 -10.94 -20.59
C ASN A 70 13.17 -10.80 -19.66
N GLY A 71 13.40 -11.80 -18.79
CA GLY A 71 14.50 -11.81 -17.82
C GLY A 71 14.27 -10.91 -16.60
N VAL A 72 13.11 -10.26 -16.47
CA VAL A 72 12.77 -9.41 -15.33
C VAL A 72 11.77 -10.14 -14.44
N PRO A 73 12.15 -10.49 -13.22
CA PRO A 73 11.23 -11.01 -12.23
C PRO A 73 10.18 -9.96 -11.84
N ALA A 74 8.91 -10.33 -11.87
CA ALA A 74 7.82 -9.39 -11.69
C ALA A 74 6.58 -10.01 -11.03
N LEU A 75 5.78 -9.15 -10.42
CA LEU A 75 4.41 -9.46 -10.05
C LEU A 75 3.51 -9.24 -11.27
N ARG A 76 2.94 -10.31 -11.79
CA ARG A 76 1.90 -10.26 -12.82
C ARG A 76 0.56 -9.99 -12.15
N VAL A 77 -0.15 -8.99 -12.63
CA VAL A 77 -1.45 -8.55 -12.14
C VAL A 77 -2.47 -8.70 -13.25
N VAL A 78 -3.44 -9.57 -13.06
CA VAL A 78 -4.53 -9.76 -14.03
C VAL A 78 -5.75 -8.99 -13.56
N ASN A 79 -6.20 -8.02 -14.37
CA ASN A 79 -7.50 -7.42 -14.17
C ASN A 79 -8.56 -8.40 -14.66
N GLY A 80 -9.54 -8.68 -13.81
CA GLY A 80 -10.65 -9.59 -14.09
C GLY A 80 -12.00 -8.94 -13.83
N MET A 81 -13.02 -9.76 -13.63
CA MET A 81 -14.38 -9.29 -13.33
C MET A 81 -14.50 -8.67 -11.92
N SER A 82 -13.64 -9.07 -10.99
CA SER A 82 -13.58 -8.54 -9.62
C SER A 82 -12.44 -7.53 -9.48
N SER A 83 -12.68 -6.50 -8.66
CA SER A 83 -11.62 -5.57 -8.27
C SER A 83 -10.64 -6.25 -7.31
N LEU A 84 -9.38 -5.83 -7.43
CA LEU A 84 -8.28 -6.26 -6.58
C LEU A 84 -7.61 -5.03 -5.98
N ILE A 85 -7.26 -5.11 -4.70
CA ILE A 85 -6.28 -4.24 -4.08
C ILE A 85 -5.36 -5.08 -3.20
N SER A 86 -4.06 -4.90 -3.36
CA SER A 86 -3.03 -5.57 -2.57
C SER A 86 -1.99 -4.56 -2.16
N VAL A 87 -1.82 -4.35 -0.86
CA VAL A 87 -0.98 -3.28 -0.31
C VAL A 87 -0.08 -3.79 0.80
N LYS A 88 1.12 -3.23 0.88
CA LYS A 88 2.02 -3.36 2.01
C LYS A 88 1.76 -2.22 2.99
N PRO A 89 1.44 -2.52 4.27
CA PRO A 89 1.44 -1.52 5.32
C PRO A 89 2.84 -0.90 5.47
N THR A 90 2.89 0.41 5.62
CA THR A 90 4.14 1.17 5.77
C THR A 90 4.01 2.20 6.89
N GLN A 91 5.15 2.66 7.40
CA GLN A 91 5.26 3.82 8.28
C GLN A 91 6.48 4.62 7.85
N ALA A 92 6.34 5.40 6.79
CA ALA A 92 7.42 6.17 6.23
C ALA A 92 7.05 7.66 6.21
N SER A 93 7.91 8.53 6.71
CA SER A 93 7.70 9.97 6.58
C SER A 93 7.80 10.39 5.12
N LEU A 94 6.80 11.12 4.62
CA LEU A 94 6.75 11.59 3.25
C LEU A 94 8.01 12.40 2.86
N LEU A 95 8.46 13.30 3.74
CA LEU A 95 9.62 14.13 3.45
C LEU A 95 10.96 13.41 3.64
N ALA A 96 11.00 12.34 4.42
CA ALA A 96 12.21 11.55 4.59
C ALA A 96 12.42 10.52 3.47
N THR A 97 11.35 10.10 2.79
CA THR A 97 11.37 9.13 1.69
C THR A 97 10.44 9.56 0.57
N PRO A 98 10.74 10.69 -0.09
CA PRO A 98 9.82 11.29 -1.05
C PRO A 98 9.76 10.55 -2.38
N TYR A 99 10.76 9.73 -2.72
CA TYR A 99 10.83 9.13 -4.06
C TYR A 99 10.26 7.73 -4.06
N LEU A 100 9.34 7.47 -4.98
CA LEU A 100 8.83 6.15 -5.31
C LEU A 100 9.33 5.75 -6.69
N SER A 101 10.02 4.61 -6.77
CA SER A 101 10.53 4.05 -8.02
C SER A 101 10.01 2.64 -8.25
N TRP A 102 9.82 2.28 -9.51
CA TRP A 102 9.38 0.94 -9.94
C TRP A 102 9.65 0.74 -11.42
N SER A 103 9.54 -0.51 -11.86
CA SER A 103 9.42 -0.84 -13.27
C SER A 103 8.06 -1.47 -13.54
N TRP A 104 7.48 -1.19 -14.70
CA TRP A 104 6.25 -1.81 -15.16
C TRP A 104 6.27 -2.14 -16.64
N ASN A 105 5.47 -3.14 -17.02
CA ASN A 105 5.19 -3.49 -18.40
C ASN A 105 3.69 -3.80 -18.48
N PHE A 106 3.01 -3.19 -19.43
CA PHE A 106 1.57 -3.38 -19.60
C PHE A 106 1.25 -3.98 -20.98
N VAL A 107 0.29 -4.89 -20.98
CA VAL A 107 -0.31 -5.39 -22.21
C VAL A 107 -1.23 -4.32 -22.76
N ALA A 108 -1.19 -4.09 -24.07
CA ALA A 108 -2.07 -3.14 -24.72
C ALA A 108 -3.55 -3.46 -24.45
N GLN A 109 -4.35 -2.41 -24.34
CA GLN A 109 -5.80 -2.55 -24.23
C GLN A 109 -6.51 -1.59 -25.20
N ASP A 110 -7.70 -1.96 -25.63
CA ASP A 110 -8.40 -1.26 -26.68
C ASP A 110 -8.95 0.11 -26.28
N LYS A 111 -9.33 0.28 -25.00
CA LYS A 111 -10.01 1.49 -24.53
C LYS A 111 -9.69 1.84 -23.07
N GLY A 112 -9.59 3.14 -22.82
CA GLY A 112 -9.47 3.68 -21.47
C GLY A 112 -8.04 3.63 -20.87
N PRO A 113 -7.83 4.26 -19.71
CA PRO A 113 -6.59 4.11 -18.95
C PRO A 113 -6.44 2.66 -18.47
N HIS A 114 -5.19 2.19 -18.34
CA HIS A 114 -4.94 0.82 -17.91
C HIS A 114 -5.53 0.56 -16.52
N PRO A 115 -6.29 -0.53 -16.30
CA PRO A 115 -6.98 -0.79 -15.03
C PRO A 115 -6.04 -1.14 -13.88
N VAL A 116 -4.83 -1.66 -14.18
CA VAL A 116 -3.79 -1.90 -13.17
C VAL A 116 -3.10 -0.57 -12.86
N ARG A 117 -2.94 -0.27 -11.57
CA ARG A 117 -2.34 0.97 -11.06
C ARG A 117 -1.62 0.73 -9.76
N LEU A 118 -0.67 1.61 -9.42
CA LEU A 118 -0.14 1.65 -8.07
C LEU A 118 -1.03 2.53 -7.19
N VAL A 119 -1.04 2.25 -5.90
CA VAL A 119 -1.79 3.01 -4.89
C VAL A 119 -0.88 3.37 -3.73
N VAL A 120 -1.04 4.60 -3.23
CA VAL A 120 -0.33 5.12 -2.06
C VAL A 120 -1.35 5.76 -1.14
N GLY A 121 -1.33 5.40 0.14
CA GLY A 121 -2.15 6.03 1.18
C GLY A 121 -1.30 6.89 2.09
N PHE A 122 -1.83 8.05 2.44
CA PHE A 122 -1.19 9.03 3.31
C PHE A 122 -2.06 9.34 4.51
N LEU A 123 -1.44 9.69 5.63
CA LEU A 123 -2.12 10.03 6.87
C LEU A 123 -1.42 11.20 7.58
N GLY A 124 -2.20 12.10 8.19
CA GLY A 124 -1.73 13.09 9.15
C GLY A 124 -1.50 14.50 8.59
N GLY A 125 -1.61 14.71 7.28
CA GLY A 125 -1.47 16.03 6.66
C GLY A 125 -2.76 16.84 6.60
N ASN A 126 -3.91 16.18 6.55
CA ASN A 126 -5.20 16.81 6.41
C ASN A 126 -5.66 17.47 7.72
N PRO A 127 -5.79 18.84 7.78
CA PRO A 127 -6.21 19.53 8.98
C PRO A 127 -7.67 19.23 9.37
N ASP A 128 -8.50 18.87 8.38
CA ASP A 128 -9.92 18.57 8.56
C ASP A 128 -10.18 17.08 8.82
N ALA A 129 -9.14 16.23 8.76
CA ALA A 129 -9.27 14.84 9.13
C ALA A 129 -9.68 14.76 10.59
N ARG A 130 -10.94 14.46 10.84
CA ARG A 130 -11.37 14.05 12.17
C ARG A 130 -10.50 12.87 12.53
N SER A 131 -9.78 13.00 13.64
CA SER A 131 -9.04 11.90 14.24
C SER A 131 -10.01 10.72 14.35
N TRP A 132 -9.99 9.83 13.37
CA TRP A 132 -10.78 8.62 13.40
C TRP A 132 -10.14 7.70 14.43
N THR A 133 -10.53 7.88 15.65
CA THR A 133 -10.35 6.88 16.70
C THR A 133 -11.29 5.71 16.38
N GLY A 134 -11.05 5.09 15.23
CA GLY A 134 -11.69 3.85 14.84
C GLY A 134 -11.48 2.85 15.95
N GLY A 135 -12.56 2.17 16.34
CA GLY A 135 -12.61 1.30 17.50
C GLY A 135 -11.38 0.41 17.62
N LEU A 136 -11.02 0.05 18.84
CA LEU A 136 -9.81 -0.67 19.27
C LEU A 136 -9.50 -1.98 18.51
N THR A 137 -10.37 -2.41 17.60
CA THR A 137 -10.19 -3.59 16.76
C THR A 137 -10.43 -3.25 15.30
N ARG A 138 -9.38 -3.27 14.49
CA ARG A 138 -9.49 -3.27 13.04
C ARG A 138 -9.99 -4.65 12.59
N PRO A 139 -10.98 -4.74 11.69
CA PRO A 139 -11.31 -6.00 11.06
C PRO A 139 -10.06 -6.59 10.39
N GLU A 140 -9.89 -7.90 10.49
CA GLU A 140 -8.84 -8.61 9.76
C GLU A 140 -8.95 -8.30 8.26
N GLY A 141 -7.83 -7.98 7.61
CA GLY A 141 -7.80 -7.59 6.21
C GLY A 141 -8.22 -6.13 5.91
N ALA A 142 -8.47 -5.30 6.92
CA ALA A 142 -8.72 -3.88 6.71
C ALA A 142 -7.45 -3.16 6.23
N LEU A 143 -7.62 -2.27 5.24
CA LEU A 143 -6.51 -1.43 4.77
C LEU A 143 -5.99 -0.51 5.88
N PRO A 144 -4.69 -0.16 5.89
CA PRO A 144 -4.13 0.82 6.81
C PRO A 144 -4.90 2.15 6.77
N SER A 145 -4.99 2.84 7.93
CA SER A 145 -5.65 4.14 8.01
C SER A 145 -4.96 5.14 7.09
N HIS A 146 -5.75 5.88 6.35
CA HIS A 146 -5.29 6.96 5.48
C HIS A 146 -6.41 7.99 5.31
N ASP A 147 -6.04 9.25 5.20
CA ASP A 147 -6.95 10.37 4.96
C ASP A 147 -6.84 10.90 3.52
N ARG A 148 -5.74 10.59 2.85
CA ARG A 148 -5.50 10.89 1.43
C ARG A 148 -5.05 9.63 0.71
N ALA A 149 -5.43 9.52 -0.56
CA ALA A 149 -5.01 8.43 -1.44
C ALA A 149 -4.58 8.92 -2.81
N LEU A 150 -3.53 8.34 -3.36
CA LEU A 150 -3.01 8.59 -4.70
C LEU A 150 -3.08 7.31 -5.52
N SER A 151 -3.64 7.41 -6.73
CA SER A 151 -3.54 6.37 -7.76
C SER A 151 -2.53 6.79 -8.82
N ILE A 152 -1.50 5.99 -9.04
CA ILE A 152 -0.49 6.20 -10.08
C ILE A 152 -0.88 5.30 -11.25
N VAL A 153 -1.15 5.92 -12.38
CA VAL A 153 -1.79 5.25 -13.52
C VAL A 153 -0.98 5.31 -14.79
N TRP A 154 -1.26 4.37 -15.69
CA TRP A 154 -0.91 4.43 -17.08
C TRP A 154 -2.08 5.05 -17.86
N GLY A 155 -1.86 6.25 -18.41
CA GLY A 155 -2.87 7.03 -19.12
C GLY A 155 -3.14 6.54 -20.54
N LEU A 156 -4.15 7.14 -21.16
CA LEU A 156 -4.51 6.87 -22.56
C LEU A 156 -3.45 7.31 -23.55
N SER A 157 -2.73 8.39 -23.25
CA SER A 157 -1.76 9.02 -24.14
C SER A 157 -0.48 9.36 -23.40
N ALA A 158 0.65 9.26 -24.08
CA ALA A 158 1.94 9.70 -23.57
C ALA A 158 1.97 11.19 -23.21
N LEU A 159 1.14 12.01 -23.85
CA LEU A 159 1.03 13.45 -23.57
C LEU A 159 0.42 13.76 -22.19
N GLN A 160 -0.22 12.78 -21.56
CA GLN A 160 -0.78 12.92 -20.20
C GLN A 160 0.26 12.72 -19.10
N ARG A 161 1.50 12.41 -19.44
CA ARG A 161 2.57 12.18 -18.46
C ARG A 161 2.71 13.37 -17.52
N SER A 162 2.88 13.06 -16.22
CA SER A 162 2.99 14.03 -15.11
C SER A 162 1.72 14.85 -14.82
N SER A 163 0.60 14.53 -15.45
CA SER A 163 -0.68 15.17 -15.12
C SER A 163 -1.23 14.67 -13.80
N ILE A 164 -1.84 15.58 -13.04
CA ILE A 164 -2.59 15.28 -11.82
C ILE A 164 -4.06 15.59 -12.08
N THR A 165 -4.92 14.63 -11.81
CA THR A 165 -6.37 14.81 -11.80
C THR A 165 -6.86 14.66 -10.37
N LEU A 166 -7.45 15.73 -9.84
CA LEU A 166 -8.04 15.71 -8.51
C LEU A 166 -9.41 15.04 -8.56
N PRO A 167 -9.79 14.30 -7.53
CA PRO A 167 -11.11 13.71 -7.46
C PRO A 167 -12.15 14.82 -7.36
N GLN A 168 -13.14 14.79 -8.23
CA GLN A 168 -14.36 15.54 -7.99
C GLN A 168 -15.10 14.86 -6.85
N SER A 169 -15.38 15.61 -5.79
CA SER A 169 -16.08 15.10 -4.61
C SER A 169 -17.49 14.64 -5.01
N ALA A 170 -17.65 13.36 -5.27
CA ALA A 170 -18.94 12.73 -5.41
C ALA A 170 -19.30 12.09 -4.06
N ALA A 171 -20.29 12.69 -3.40
CA ALA A 171 -21.05 12.11 -2.30
C ALA A 171 -20.26 11.23 -1.30
N GLY A 172 -19.44 11.86 -0.44
CA GLY A 172 -19.01 11.23 0.82
C GLY A 172 -17.91 10.16 0.75
N ARG A 173 -17.36 9.84 -0.43
CA ARG A 173 -16.17 8.99 -0.56
C ARG A 173 -14.98 9.85 -0.99
N ALA A 174 -13.93 9.85 -0.19
CA ALA A 174 -12.64 10.41 -0.59
C ALA A 174 -12.12 9.64 -1.82
N ALA A 175 -12.32 10.20 -3.01
CA ALA A 175 -11.77 9.62 -4.22
C ALA A 175 -10.26 9.89 -4.26
N ALA A 176 -9.46 8.90 -4.68
CA ALA A 176 -8.02 9.05 -4.80
C ALA A 176 -7.65 10.09 -5.87
N ALA A 177 -6.70 10.97 -5.57
CA ALA A 177 -6.04 11.76 -6.60
C ALA A 177 -5.37 10.82 -7.61
N ARG A 178 -5.29 11.23 -8.87
CA ARG A 178 -4.71 10.41 -9.93
C ARG A 178 -3.50 11.14 -10.53
N TYR A 179 -2.37 10.47 -10.52
CA TYR A 179 -1.15 10.90 -11.20
C TYR A 179 -0.86 9.98 -12.38
N THR A 180 -0.69 10.55 -13.56
CA THR A 180 -0.32 9.80 -14.77
C THR A 180 1.20 9.74 -14.90
N ALA A 181 1.80 8.60 -14.55
CA ALA A 181 3.25 8.44 -14.66
C ALA A 181 3.68 8.19 -16.12
N ARG A 182 2.90 7.44 -16.86
CA ARG A 182 3.11 7.14 -18.28
C ARG A 182 1.77 6.88 -18.96
N GLY A 183 1.77 6.82 -20.28
CA GLY A 183 0.58 6.47 -21.06
C GLY A 183 0.92 6.16 -22.50
N GLY A 184 -0.13 5.88 -23.29
CA GLY A 184 -0.06 5.55 -24.69
C GLY A 184 0.09 4.06 -24.96
N GLN A 185 -0.55 3.59 -26.05
CA GLN A 185 -0.47 2.20 -26.47
C GLN A 185 0.89 1.87 -27.10
N GLU A 186 1.53 2.85 -27.71
CA GLU A 186 2.86 2.78 -28.29
C GLU A 186 3.96 2.41 -27.29
N ASN A 187 3.69 2.62 -26.01
CA ASN A 187 4.62 2.32 -24.92
C ASN A 187 4.34 0.95 -24.26
N THR A 188 3.29 0.23 -24.66
CA THR A 188 2.97 -1.08 -24.10
C THR A 188 3.90 -2.19 -24.64
N GLY A 189 3.98 -3.32 -23.93
CA GLY A 189 4.84 -4.44 -24.28
C GLY A 189 6.33 -4.26 -23.94
N SER A 190 6.73 -3.11 -23.43
CA SER A 190 8.09 -2.80 -23.04
C SER A 190 8.20 -2.49 -21.55
N TRP A 191 9.37 -2.78 -20.97
CA TRP A 191 9.68 -2.38 -19.60
C TRP A 191 10.02 -0.90 -19.51
N TRP A 192 9.40 -0.20 -18.57
CA TRP A 192 9.66 1.18 -18.25
C TRP A 192 9.97 1.35 -16.78
N PHE A 193 11.12 1.96 -16.51
CA PHE A 193 11.48 2.39 -15.17
C PHE A 193 10.93 3.80 -14.93
N GLU A 194 10.31 3.99 -13.77
CA GLU A 194 9.76 5.27 -13.33
C GLU A 194 10.31 5.63 -11.96
N THR A 195 10.47 6.92 -11.75
CA THR A 195 10.69 7.53 -10.43
C THR A 195 9.85 8.79 -10.34
N ILE A 196 9.14 8.97 -9.24
CA ILE A 196 8.31 10.14 -8.97
C ILE A 196 8.62 10.70 -7.59
N ASP A 197 8.44 12.02 -7.43
CA ASP A 197 8.48 12.70 -6.13
C ASP A 197 7.06 12.73 -5.54
N LEU A 198 6.78 11.85 -4.58
CA LEU A 198 5.51 11.80 -3.87
C LEU A 198 5.23 13.08 -3.09
N SER A 199 6.29 13.77 -2.60
CA SER A 199 6.13 14.99 -1.81
C SER A 199 5.69 16.17 -2.69
N ASP A 200 6.18 16.27 -3.92
CA ASP A 200 5.72 17.24 -4.90
C ASP A 200 4.27 16.96 -5.32
N ILE A 201 3.97 15.70 -5.67
CA ILE A 201 2.63 15.30 -6.07
C ILE A 201 1.64 15.54 -4.92
N TYR A 202 2.01 15.24 -3.66
CA TYR A 202 1.18 15.47 -2.49
C TYR A 202 0.84 16.96 -2.35
N ARG A 203 1.84 17.85 -2.33
CA ARG A 203 1.64 19.31 -2.20
C ARG A 203 0.78 19.88 -3.32
N ARG A 204 0.95 19.39 -4.54
CA ARG A 204 0.13 19.83 -5.69
C ARG A 204 -1.31 19.31 -5.62
N SER A 205 -1.52 18.15 -5.04
CA SER A 205 -2.85 17.54 -4.89
C SER A 205 -3.63 18.11 -3.71
N TRP A 206 -2.94 18.44 -2.62
CA TRP A 206 -3.54 18.91 -1.37
C TRP A 206 -2.74 20.10 -0.80
N PRO A 207 -2.85 21.28 -1.41
CA PRO A 207 -2.01 22.44 -1.07
C PRO A 207 -2.26 23.01 0.34
N ASN A 208 -3.40 22.67 0.96
CA ASN A 208 -3.76 23.13 2.31
C ASN A 208 -3.32 22.16 3.41
N ASP A 209 -2.79 21.00 3.03
CA ASP A 209 -2.34 19.99 3.99
C ASP A 209 -0.90 20.30 4.49
N ASP A 210 -0.60 19.89 5.73
CA ASP A 210 0.74 19.98 6.29
C ASP A 210 1.61 18.78 5.88
N ALA A 211 2.35 18.92 4.81
CA ALA A 211 3.20 17.84 4.28
C ALA A 211 4.29 17.36 5.27
N ALA A 212 4.69 18.18 6.26
CA ALA A 212 5.69 17.78 7.24
C ALA A 212 5.19 16.71 8.22
N ARG A 213 3.87 16.63 8.40
CA ARG A 213 3.23 15.65 9.30
C ARG A 213 2.81 14.37 8.59
N VAL A 214 2.96 14.30 7.26
CA VAL A 214 2.43 13.19 6.48
C VAL A 214 3.28 11.94 6.63
N GLN A 215 2.59 10.84 6.92
CA GLN A 215 3.12 9.49 6.86
C GLN A 215 2.53 8.76 5.65
N ILE A 216 3.36 8.03 4.93
CA ILE A 216 2.94 7.04 3.94
C ILE A 216 2.57 5.78 4.71
N THR A 217 1.29 5.40 4.69
CA THR A 217 0.76 4.30 5.52
C THR A 217 0.53 3.02 4.75
N LEU A 218 0.41 3.11 3.43
CA LEU A 218 0.31 1.95 2.55
C LEU A 218 0.87 2.26 1.16
N ILE A 219 1.45 1.26 0.54
CA ILE A 219 1.84 1.27 -0.87
C ILE A 219 1.47 -0.09 -1.46
N GLY A 220 0.94 -0.11 -2.67
CA GLY A 220 0.62 -1.37 -3.31
C GLY A 220 0.07 -1.22 -4.72
N ILE A 221 -0.68 -2.23 -5.12
CA ILE A 221 -1.18 -2.40 -6.47
C ILE A 221 -2.68 -2.61 -6.40
N ALA A 222 -3.40 -2.00 -7.33
CA ALA A 222 -4.82 -2.24 -7.51
C ALA A 222 -5.15 -2.50 -8.97
N ALA A 223 -6.18 -3.29 -9.20
CA ALA A 223 -6.74 -3.53 -10.51
C ALA A 223 -8.27 -3.44 -10.43
N ALA A 224 -8.86 -2.64 -11.29
CA ALA A 224 -10.31 -2.52 -11.38
C ALA A 224 -10.70 -2.03 -12.77
N GLY A 225 -11.51 -2.79 -13.45
CA GLY A 225 -12.00 -2.48 -14.78
C GLY A 225 -12.85 -3.63 -15.31
N LYS A 226 -13.61 -3.37 -16.35
CA LYS A 226 -14.51 -4.38 -16.96
C LYS A 226 -13.79 -5.26 -18.00
N THR A 227 -12.68 -4.76 -18.55
CA THR A 227 -11.95 -5.48 -19.62
C THR A 227 -10.79 -6.25 -19.02
N PRO A 228 -10.71 -7.56 -19.24
CA PRO A 228 -9.56 -8.34 -18.82
C PRO A 228 -8.28 -7.83 -19.49
N THR A 229 -7.24 -7.60 -18.70
CA THR A 229 -5.91 -7.22 -19.19
C THR A 229 -4.87 -7.57 -18.14
N THR A 230 -3.60 -7.45 -18.51
CA THR A 230 -2.49 -7.83 -17.65
C THR A 230 -1.48 -6.70 -17.54
N GLY A 231 -1.00 -6.48 -16.33
CA GLY A 231 0.14 -5.63 -16.05
C GLY A 231 1.20 -6.39 -15.26
N TYR A 232 2.43 -5.94 -15.37
CA TYR A 232 3.58 -6.47 -14.64
C TYR A 232 4.25 -5.34 -13.89
N VAL A 233 4.59 -5.58 -12.63
CA VAL A 233 5.26 -4.59 -11.76
C VAL A 233 6.46 -5.25 -11.10
N SER A 234 7.59 -4.54 -11.09
CA SER A 234 8.84 -5.00 -10.50
C SER A 234 9.54 -3.87 -9.77
N GLY A 235 10.34 -4.20 -8.75
CA GLY A 235 11.26 -3.27 -8.11
C GLY A 235 10.60 -2.06 -7.44
N LEU A 236 9.40 -2.22 -6.87
CA LEU A 236 8.69 -1.12 -6.20
C LEU A 236 9.41 -0.73 -4.90
N ARG A 237 9.88 0.52 -4.82
CA ARG A 237 10.77 0.98 -3.75
C ARG A 237 10.51 2.42 -3.37
N LEU A 238 10.52 2.71 -2.05
CA LEU A 238 10.66 4.06 -1.51
C LEU A 238 12.12 4.39 -1.24
N SER A 239 12.52 5.65 -1.44
CA SER A 239 13.87 6.13 -1.14
C SER A 239 13.92 7.62 -0.78
N ARG A 240 15.07 8.02 -0.25
CA ARG A 240 15.46 9.42 -0.10
C ARG A 240 15.81 10.03 -1.44
#